data_9fc1d58099120bf4192c523139488d9d
#
_entry.id   9fc1d58099120bf4192c523139488d9d
#
_cell.length_a   1.000
_cell.length_b   1.000
_cell.length_c   1.000
_cell.angle_alpha   90.00
_cell.angle_beta   90.00
_cell.angle_gamma   90.00
#
_symmetry.space_group_name_H-M   'P 1'
#
loop_
_entity.id
_entity.type
_entity.pdbx_description
1 polymer ?
#
loop_
_entity_poly.entity_id
_entity_poly.type
_entity_poly.pdbx_seq_one_letter_code
_entity_poly.pdbx_strand_id
1 'polypeptide(L)'
;VDDAAADTDSTDSTDSTDSTDSTDSAVDSAPVITPAAVPAPTSATAVTAPTPGRPRTADSASTPVAAPAPALTTWPGQPYPLGATYDGSGTNFAVFSSVADRVELCLFDEAGAETRVELTEVDADVWHAYLPTVRPGQNYGYRVHGPYDPARGLRCDASKLLLDPYAKAISGHVTASQSLYSYDFNDASVRNEEDSAGATMRSVVISPYFDWGHDRPPAHEYHNTIIYEAHVKGMTKLNPLVPEELRGTYAGLAQPAVIDHLKKLGITAIELMPVHQYVNDTYLQDKGLSNYWGYNTIGFFAPHNGYAAYSAGGQQVQEFKSMVKAFHEADIEVILDVVYNHTAEGNHMGPTLSFR
;
A
#
# COMPACT_ATOMS: atom_id res chain seq x y z
N VAL A 1 52.14 14.59 28.91
CA VAL A 1 52.74 13.90 30.03
C VAL A 1 52.09 12.51 30.06
N ASP A 2 52.64 11.60 29.27
CA ASP A 2 53.37 10.40 29.66
C ASP A 2 52.54 9.43 30.54
N ASP A 3 52.47 8.18 30.37
CA ASP A 3 53.16 7.15 29.58
C ASP A 3 52.58 5.76 29.95
N ALA A 4 52.80 4.81 29.05
CA ALA A 4 53.05 3.38 29.24
C ALA A 4 51.85 2.44 29.52
N ALA A 5 51.41 1.58 28.63
CA ALA A 5 52.00 0.33 28.08
C ALA A 5 52.19 -0.81 29.08
N ALA A 6 51.53 -1.95 28.75
CA ALA A 6 52.01 -3.36 28.78
C ALA A 6 50.78 -4.30 28.78
N ASP A 7 50.48 -5.07 27.76
CA ASP A 7 51.06 -6.29 27.19
C ASP A 7 51.15 -7.48 28.18
N THR A 8 50.39 -8.55 27.85
CA THR A 8 50.72 -10.01 27.93
C THR A 8 49.42 -10.80 27.68
N ASP A 9 49.25 -11.44 26.55
CA ASP A 9 49.65 -12.75 26.01
C ASP A 9 49.47 -13.95 26.97
N SER A 10 48.63 -14.91 26.59
CA SER A 10 48.85 -16.35 26.55
C SER A 10 47.54 -17.13 26.27
N THR A 11 47.37 -17.68 25.08
CA THR A 11 47.45 -19.10 24.67
C THR A 11 46.90 -20.10 25.70
N ASP A 12 45.96 -20.94 25.35
CA ASP A 12 46.09 -22.34 24.90
C ASP A 12 44.75 -23.08 24.97
N SER A 13 44.36 -23.65 23.92
CA SER A 13 44.01 -24.94 23.38
C SER A 13 43.43 -26.01 24.32
N THR A 14 42.55 -26.74 23.74
CA THR A 14 42.27 -28.20 23.61
C THR A 14 40.80 -28.50 23.93
N ASP A 15 40.09 -28.98 23.01
CA ASP A 15 39.92 -30.28 22.29
C ASP A 15 39.07 -31.30 23.08
N SER A 16 38.25 -31.97 22.31
CA SER A 16 37.67 -33.32 22.46
C SER A 16 36.19 -33.42 22.91
N THR A 17 35.45 -33.89 22.09
CA THR A 17 34.91 -35.20 21.60
C THR A 17 33.47 -35.42 21.98
N ASP A 18 32.69 -35.54 20.92
CA ASP A 18 31.83 -36.65 20.48
C ASP A 18 31.08 -37.44 21.58
N SER A 19 29.74 -37.40 21.47
CA SER A 19 28.92 -38.59 21.67
C SER A 19 27.53 -38.40 21.05
N THR A 20 27.32 -39.19 20.02
CA THR A 20 26.02 -39.58 19.47
C THR A 20 25.11 -40.21 20.51
N ASP A 21 23.87 -39.78 20.64
CA ASP A 21 22.79 -40.68 21.04
C ASP A 21 21.53 -40.38 20.26
N SER A 22 21.12 -41.38 19.47
CA SER A 22 19.89 -41.46 18.71
C SER A 22 18.80 -42.01 19.60
N THR A 23 17.72 -41.25 19.81
CA THR A 23 16.44 -41.83 20.22
C THR A 23 15.35 -41.46 19.25
N ASP A 24 15.01 -42.47 18.50
CA ASP A 24 13.84 -42.64 17.65
C ASP A 24 12.56 -42.50 18.51
N SER A 25 11.70 -41.54 18.21
CA SER A 25 10.34 -41.51 18.75
C SER A 25 9.35 -41.33 17.60
N ALA A 26 8.67 -42.42 17.31
CA ALA A 26 7.58 -42.54 16.38
C ALA A 26 6.52 -41.46 16.62
N VAL A 27 6.24 -40.66 15.58
CA VAL A 27 5.12 -39.74 15.56
C VAL A 27 3.93 -40.47 14.93
N ASP A 28 2.94 -40.67 15.77
CA ASP A 28 1.65 -41.28 15.45
C ASP A 28 0.91 -40.46 14.40
N SER A 29 0.55 -41.12 13.30
CA SER A 29 -0.11 -40.51 12.13
C SER A 29 -1.60 -40.38 12.40
N ALA A 30 -2.09 -39.14 12.52
CA ALA A 30 -3.52 -38.83 12.52
C ALA A 30 -4.17 -39.08 11.13
N PRO A 31 -5.43 -39.50 11.08
CA PRO A 31 -6.08 -39.91 9.82
C PRO A 31 -6.40 -38.70 8.92
N VAL A 32 -6.08 -38.85 7.64
CA VAL A 32 -6.45 -37.93 6.56
C VAL A 32 -7.97 -38.03 6.33
N ILE A 33 -8.68 -36.94 6.62
CA ILE A 33 -10.09 -36.77 6.26
C ILE A 33 -10.18 -36.32 4.81
N THR A 34 -10.66 -37.17 3.93
CA THR A 34 -10.98 -36.85 2.53
C THR A 34 -12.32 -36.09 2.49
N PRO A 35 -12.41 -34.91 1.85
CA PRO A 35 -13.69 -34.23 1.68
C PRO A 35 -14.57 -34.93 0.65
N ALA A 36 -15.84 -35.12 0.99
CA ALA A 36 -16.87 -35.73 0.17
C ALA A 36 -17.15 -34.84 -1.08
N ALA A 37 -17.33 -35.53 -2.21
CA ALA A 37 -17.65 -34.91 -3.50
C ALA A 37 -19.04 -34.23 -3.48
N VAL A 38 -19.08 -32.97 -3.94
CA VAL A 38 -20.33 -32.22 -4.18
C VAL A 38 -20.94 -32.72 -5.51
N PRO A 39 -22.23 -33.04 -5.59
CA PRO A 39 -22.85 -33.46 -6.84
C PRO A 39 -23.06 -32.29 -7.79
N ALA A 40 -22.83 -32.53 -9.08
CA ALA A 40 -23.03 -31.57 -10.17
C ALA A 40 -24.53 -31.25 -10.35
N PRO A 41 -24.87 -30.00 -10.78
CA PRO A 41 -26.27 -29.63 -11.03
C PRO A 41 -26.78 -30.27 -12.33
N THR A 42 -27.98 -30.81 -12.25
CA THR A 42 -28.76 -31.42 -13.35
C THR A 42 -29.14 -30.39 -14.40
N SER A 43 -28.96 -30.76 -15.66
CA SER A 43 -29.28 -30.03 -16.88
C SER A 43 -30.75 -29.58 -16.96
N ALA A 44 -30.94 -28.28 -17.22
CA ALA A 44 -32.23 -27.71 -17.55
C ALA A 44 -32.55 -27.91 -19.05
N THR A 45 -33.77 -28.29 -19.30
CA THR A 45 -34.40 -28.58 -20.60
C THR A 45 -34.42 -27.35 -21.52
N ALA A 46 -33.97 -27.53 -22.75
CA ALA A 46 -34.00 -26.52 -23.79
C ALA A 46 -35.45 -26.24 -24.27
N VAL A 47 -35.86 -24.97 -24.17
CA VAL A 47 -37.07 -24.43 -24.83
C VAL A 47 -36.64 -23.88 -26.17
N THR A 48 -37.23 -24.43 -27.26
CA THR A 48 -37.06 -24.00 -28.65
C THR A 48 -37.67 -22.61 -28.86
N ALA A 49 -36.84 -21.65 -29.29
CA ALA A 49 -37.28 -20.33 -29.73
C ALA A 49 -37.63 -20.34 -31.26
N PRO A 50 -38.55 -19.49 -31.70
CA PRO A 50 -38.97 -19.43 -33.12
C PRO A 50 -37.93 -18.73 -33.98
N THR A 51 -37.84 -19.17 -35.25
CA THR A 51 -36.93 -18.68 -36.28
C THR A 51 -37.14 -17.18 -36.59
N PRO A 52 -36.08 -16.36 -36.60
CA PRO A 52 -36.21 -14.97 -37.02
C PRO A 52 -36.15 -14.81 -38.53
N GLY A 53 -37.04 -13.93 -39.00
CA GLY A 53 -37.10 -13.51 -40.41
C GLY A 53 -35.86 -12.69 -40.83
N ARG A 54 -35.57 -12.75 -42.13
CA ARG A 54 -34.49 -12.13 -42.89
C ARG A 54 -34.32 -10.63 -42.54
N PRO A 55 -33.11 -10.13 -42.20
CA PRO A 55 -32.93 -8.73 -41.90
C PRO A 55 -32.93 -7.86 -43.17
N ARG A 56 -33.65 -6.75 -43.06
CA ARG A 56 -33.53 -5.61 -43.97
C ARG A 56 -32.17 -4.97 -43.75
N THR A 57 -31.51 -4.61 -44.86
CA THR A 57 -30.31 -3.78 -44.87
C THR A 57 -30.59 -2.45 -44.16
N ALA A 58 -29.98 -2.24 -43.02
CA ALA A 58 -29.97 -0.97 -42.32
C ALA A 58 -28.81 -0.10 -42.83
N ASP A 59 -29.15 1.13 -43.18
CA ASP A 59 -28.22 2.19 -43.54
C ASP A 59 -27.13 2.32 -42.44
N SER A 60 -25.88 2.53 -42.89
CA SER A 60 -24.73 2.83 -42.05
C SER A 60 -24.96 4.16 -41.30
N ALA A 61 -25.52 4.08 -40.09
CA ALA A 61 -25.49 5.19 -39.16
C ALA A 61 -24.03 5.37 -38.69
N SER A 62 -23.44 6.48 -39.08
CA SER A 62 -22.14 6.93 -38.55
C SER A 62 -22.23 7.02 -37.04
N THR A 63 -21.42 6.24 -36.33
CA THR A 63 -21.23 6.35 -34.89
C THR A 63 -20.82 7.79 -34.55
N PRO A 64 -21.53 8.49 -33.67
CA PRO A 64 -21.12 9.82 -33.28
C PRO A 64 -19.71 9.73 -32.63
N VAL A 65 -18.75 10.44 -33.20
CA VAL A 65 -17.44 10.65 -32.59
C VAL A 65 -17.72 11.35 -31.27
N ALA A 66 -17.39 10.69 -30.17
CA ALA A 66 -17.49 11.28 -28.83
C ALA A 66 -16.71 12.61 -28.82
N ALA A 67 -17.36 13.68 -28.37
CA ALA A 67 -16.70 14.96 -28.20
C ALA A 67 -15.48 14.75 -27.27
N PRO A 68 -14.32 15.39 -27.55
CA PRO A 68 -13.17 15.29 -26.67
C PRO A 68 -13.59 15.76 -25.27
N ALA A 69 -13.21 14.99 -24.24
CA ALA A 69 -13.44 15.37 -22.86
C ALA A 69 -12.89 16.79 -22.64
N PRO A 70 -13.59 17.65 -21.88
CA PRO A 70 -13.11 19.00 -21.63
C PRO A 70 -11.71 18.94 -21.02
N ALA A 71 -10.78 19.69 -21.60
CA ALA A 71 -9.41 19.79 -21.08
C ALA A 71 -9.47 20.22 -19.61
N LEU A 72 -8.78 19.49 -18.74
CA LEU A 72 -8.68 19.84 -17.34
C LEU A 72 -8.00 21.20 -17.20
N THR A 73 -8.64 22.11 -16.47
CA THR A 73 -8.07 23.42 -16.18
C THR A 73 -6.99 23.26 -15.13
N THR A 74 -5.78 23.72 -15.43
CA THR A 74 -4.66 23.82 -14.50
C THR A 74 -4.38 25.27 -14.17
N TRP A 75 -4.03 25.55 -12.93
CA TRP A 75 -3.55 26.85 -12.45
C TRP A 75 -2.14 26.69 -11.90
N PRO A 76 -1.37 27.79 -11.76
CA PRO A 76 -0.11 27.77 -11.03
C PRO A 76 -0.30 27.16 -9.65
N GLY A 77 0.54 26.16 -9.31
CA GLY A 77 0.51 25.49 -8.03
C GLY A 77 1.51 26.08 -7.04
N GLN A 78 1.74 25.35 -5.96
CA GLN A 78 2.75 25.64 -4.95
C GLN A 78 3.71 24.45 -4.86
N PRO A 79 5.04 24.69 -4.74
CA PRO A 79 6.03 23.59 -4.63
C PRO A 79 5.99 22.90 -3.27
N TYR A 80 5.27 23.42 -2.30
CA TYR A 80 5.15 22.88 -0.94
C TYR A 80 3.73 23.06 -0.38
N PRO A 81 3.22 22.09 0.41
CA PRO A 81 3.85 20.82 0.77
C PRO A 81 3.88 19.82 -0.39
N LEU A 82 4.84 18.87 -0.36
CA LEU A 82 4.90 17.78 -1.31
C LEU A 82 3.68 16.85 -1.16
N GLY A 83 3.30 16.21 -2.26
CA GLY A 83 2.09 15.38 -2.35
C GLY A 83 0.87 16.15 -2.83
N ALA A 84 -0.30 15.50 -2.72
CA ALA A 84 -1.59 16.11 -3.03
C ALA A 84 -2.17 16.80 -1.81
N THR A 85 -2.49 18.08 -1.93
CA THR A 85 -3.07 18.90 -0.86
C THR A 85 -4.38 19.54 -1.31
N TYR A 86 -5.49 19.05 -0.76
CA TYR A 86 -6.83 19.61 -0.98
C TYR A 86 -7.07 20.77 0.00
N ASP A 87 -7.48 21.93 -0.52
CA ASP A 87 -7.68 23.17 0.26
C ASP A 87 -9.17 23.55 0.45
N GLY A 88 -10.09 22.71 -0.02
CA GLY A 88 -11.54 22.98 -0.03
C GLY A 88 -12.06 23.50 -1.38
N SER A 89 -11.20 24.05 -2.23
CA SER A 89 -11.55 24.62 -3.55
C SER A 89 -11.00 23.81 -4.71
N GLY A 90 -9.88 23.10 -4.51
CA GLY A 90 -9.21 22.26 -5.47
C GLY A 90 -8.06 21.53 -4.81
N THR A 91 -7.18 20.95 -5.62
CA THR A 91 -6.04 20.18 -5.12
C THR A 91 -4.75 20.69 -5.74
N ASN A 92 -3.77 21.00 -4.89
CA ASN A 92 -2.40 21.24 -5.28
C ASN A 92 -1.64 19.91 -5.32
N PHE A 93 -0.90 19.67 -6.40
CA PHE A 93 0.00 18.54 -6.56
C PHE A 93 1.43 19.04 -6.64
N ALA A 94 2.34 18.43 -5.88
CA ALA A 94 3.75 18.77 -5.87
C ALA A 94 4.60 17.52 -5.69
N VAL A 95 5.56 17.28 -6.60
CA VAL A 95 6.45 16.12 -6.55
C VAL A 95 7.87 16.53 -6.93
N PHE A 96 8.86 16.04 -6.17
CA PHE A 96 10.27 16.31 -6.42
C PHE A 96 10.84 15.31 -7.42
N SER A 97 11.55 15.82 -8.44
CA SER A 97 12.41 15.01 -9.31
C SER A 97 13.47 15.89 -9.97
N SER A 98 14.73 15.71 -9.58
CA SER A 98 15.89 16.45 -10.12
C SER A 98 16.39 15.92 -11.47
N VAL A 99 15.86 14.79 -11.94
CA VAL A 99 16.30 14.12 -13.17
C VAL A 99 15.21 14.09 -14.26
N ALA A 100 14.00 14.51 -13.94
CA ALA A 100 12.91 14.53 -14.90
C ALA A 100 13.07 15.65 -15.93
N ASP A 101 12.80 15.33 -17.20
CA ASP A 101 12.63 16.32 -18.27
C ASP A 101 11.17 16.79 -18.36
N ARG A 102 10.22 15.94 -17.92
CA ARG A 102 8.79 16.21 -17.90
C ARG A 102 8.08 15.25 -16.93
N VAL A 103 7.10 15.77 -16.20
CA VAL A 103 6.24 14.98 -15.30
C VAL A 103 4.78 15.14 -15.71
N GLU A 104 4.08 14.03 -15.87
CA GLU A 104 2.64 13.95 -16.10
C GLU A 104 1.93 13.48 -14.83
N LEU A 105 0.97 14.26 -14.35
CA LEU A 105 -0.01 13.85 -13.37
C LEU A 105 -1.09 13.03 -14.10
N CYS A 106 -1.31 11.81 -13.66
CA CYS A 106 -2.30 10.89 -14.21
C CYS A 106 -3.50 10.83 -13.26
N LEU A 107 -4.68 11.22 -13.72
CA LEU A 107 -5.94 11.16 -12.99
C LEU A 107 -6.77 10.00 -13.53
N PHE A 108 -7.38 9.23 -12.66
CA PHE A 108 -8.20 8.07 -13.03
C PHE A 108 -9.66 8.29 -12.65
N ASP A 109 -10.56 8.05 -13.56
CA ASP A 109 -12.00 8.04 -13.28
C ASP A 109 -12.44 6.73 -12.59
N GLU A 110 -13.73 6.62 -12.27
CA GLU A 110 -14.30 5.42 -11.64
C GLU A 110 -14.23 4.17 -12.52
N ALA A 111 -14.18 4.33 -13.84
CA ALA A 111 -14.00 3.24 -14.79
C ALA A 111 -12.53 2.84 -14.95
N GLY A 112 -11.62 3.62 -14.37
CA GLY A 112 -10.16 3.41 -14.45
C GLY A 112 -9.53 4.02 -15.71
N ALA A 113 -10.24 4.85 -16.47
CA ALA A 113 -9.67 5.57 -17.60
C ALA A 113 -8.72 6.67 -17.12
N GLU A 114 -7.55 6.75 -17.76
CA GLU A 114 -6.48 7.66 -17.40
C GLU A 114 -6.60 8.98 -18.20
N THR A 115 -6.55 10.10 -17.50
CA THR A 115 -6.38 11.45 -18.09
C THR A 115 -5.06 12.03 -17.59
N ARG A 116 -4.21 12.47 -18.51
CA ARG A 116 -2.87 13.01 -18.20
C ARG A 116 -2.86 14.53 -18.26
N VAL A 117 -2.17 15.12 -17.30
CA VAL A 117 -1.96 16.57 -17.17
C VAL A 117 -0.47 16.79 -16.97
N GLU A 118 0.17 17.55 -17.87
CA GLU A 118 1.57 17.92 -17.71
C GLU A 118 1.73 18.94 -16.59
N LEU A 119 2.68 18.71 -15.68
CA LEU A 119 3.08 19.67 -14.66
C LEU A 119 4.11 20.64 -15.30
N THR A 120 3.72 21.89 -15.49
CA THR A 120 4.54 22.89 -16.21
C THR A 120 5.30 23.84 -15.29
N GLU A 121 4.89 23.93 -14.03
CA GLU A 121 5.57 24.78 -13.05
C GLU A 121 6.63 23.96 -12.31
N VAL A 122 7.85 24.51 -12.21
CA VAL A 122 8.99 23.84 -11.56
C VAL A 122 9.76 24.85 -10.70
N ASP A 123 9.85 24.57 -9.40
CA ASP A 123 10.62 25.35 -8.45
C ASP A 123 11.59 24.43 -7.68
N ALA A 124 12.90 24.63 -7.85
CA ALA A 124 13.95 23.82 -7.21
C ALA A 124 13.71 22.30 -7.36
N ASP A 125 13.51 21.86 -8.61
CA ASP A 125 13.22 20.47 -9.01
C ASP A 125 11.88 19.91 -8.47
N VAL A 126 11.01 20.73 -7.91
CA VAL A 126 9.66 20.36 -7.54
C VAL A 126 8.71 20.73 -8.67
N TRP A 127 8.09 19.73 -9.26
CA TRP A 127 7.07 19.83 -10.30
C TRP A 127 5.72 20.00 -9.66
N HIS A 128 4.94 21.03 -10.02
CA HIS A 128 3.69 21.29 -9.35
C HIS A 128 2.62 21.90 -10.27
N ALA A 129 1.35 21.74 -9.87
CA ALA A 129 0.19 22.38 -10.48
C ALA A 129 -0.99 22.38 -9.49
N TYR A 130 -1.88 23.34 -9.64
CA TYR A 130 -3.17 23.37 -8.92
C TYR A 130 -4.31 23.01 -9.87
N LEU A 131 -5.15 22.06 -9.47
CA LEU A 131 -6.32 21.61 -10.24
C LEU A 131 -7.61 21.94 -9.47
N PRO A 132 -8.37 22.99 -9.91
CA PRO A 132 -9.53 23.48 -9.19
C PRO A 132 -10.73 22.52 -9.19
N THR A 133 -10.72 21.51 -10.09
CA THR A 133 -11.80 20.54 -10.20
C THR A 133 -11.55 19.23 -9.46
N VAL A 134 -10.31 19.00 -8.99
CA VAL A 134 -9.94 17.75 -8.32
C VAL A 134 -10.32 17.80 -6.85
N ARG A 135 -10.99 16.75 -6.39
CA ARG A 135 -11.59 16.63 -5.05
C ARG A 135 -11.08 15.37 -4.34
N PRO A 136 -11.27 15.29 -2.99
CA PRO A 136 -11.04 14.04 -2.25
C PRO A 136 -11.78 12.85 -2.88
N GLY A 137 -11.10 11.70 -2.90
CA GLY A 137 -11.53 10.48 -3.59
C GLY A 137 -10.91 10.27 -4.96
N GLN A 138 -10.29 11.31 -5.56
CA GLN A 138 -9.62 11.21 -6.85
C GLN A 138 -8.41 10.29 -6.76
N ASN A 139 -8.40 9.22 -7.58
CA ASN A 139 -7.23 8.38 -7.78
C ASN A 139 -6.25 9.05 -8.73
N TYR A 140 -4.95 9.01 -8.39
CA TYR A 140 -3.90 9.61 -9.21
C TYR A 140 -2.57 8.87 -9.09
N GLY A 141 -1.65 9.21 -9.97
CA GLY A 141 -0.25 8.81 -9.95
C GLY A 141 0.56 9.71 -10.88
N TYR A 142 1.82 9.36 -11.10
CA TYR A 142 2.70 10.14 -11.96
C TYR A 142 3.34 9.28 -13.02
N ARG A 143 3.63 9.89 -14.19
CA ARG A 143 4.54 9.33 -15.18
C ARG A 143 5.68 10.31 -15.43
N VAL A 144 6.90 9.80 -15.37
CA VAL A 144 8.11 10.62 -15.43
C VAL A 144 8.86 10.32 -16.72
N HIS A 145 9.11 11.39 -17.49
CA HIS A 145 9.94 11.37 -18.68
C HIS A 145 11.33 11.93 -18.33
N GLY A 146 12.37 11.34 -18.89
CA GLY A 146 13.74 11.76 -18.62
C GLY A 146 14.74 10.70 -19.03
N PRO A 147 15.98 10.79 -18.58
CA PRO A 147 17.03 9.87 -18.96
C PRO A 147 16.79 8.45 -18.42
N TYR A 148 17.07 7.47 -19.27
CA TYR A 148 17.10 6.06 -18.90
C TYR A 148 18.52 5.53 -19.14
N ASP A 149 19.31 5.51 -18.07
CA ASP A 149 20.68 4.99 -18.01
C ASP A 149 20.88 4.23 -16.69
N PRO A 150 20.47 2.96 -16.65
CA PRO A 150 20.53 2.14 -15.43
C PRO A 150 21.93 2.04 -14.81
N ALA A 151 22.98 2.11 -15.63
CA ALA A 151 24.36 2.06 -15.14
C ALA A 151 24.72 3.27 -14.27
N ARG A 152 24.03 4.41 -14.49
CA ARG A 152 24.18 5.64 -13.70
C ARG A 152 23.06 5.83 -12.66
N GLY A 153 22.19 4.86 -12.51
CA GLY A 153 21.04 4.92 -11.59
C GLY A 153 19.83 5.69 -12.14
N LEU A 154 19.86 6.13 -13.42
CA LEU A 154 18.78 6.89 -14.04
C LEU A 154 17.77 5.93 -14.68
N ARG A 155 16.49 6.01 -14.29
CA ARG A 155 15.47 5.06 -14.70
C ARG A 155 14.11 5.73 -14.98
N CYS A 156 14.11 6.92 -15.56
CA CYS A 156 12.86 7.56 -15.97
C CYS A 156 12.15 6.70 -17.03
N ASP A 157 10.93 6.28 -16.74
CA ASP A 157 10.14 5.44 -17.63
C ASP A 157 8.66 5.80 -17.56
N ALA A 158 8.18 6.55 -18.57
CA ALA A 158 6.79 7.00 -18.64
C ALA A 158 5.76 5.84 -18.85
N SER A 159 6.21 4.62 -19.17
CA SER A 159 5.33 3.46 -19.17
C SER A 159 4.99 2.97 -17.76
N LYS A 160 5.72 3.42 -16.72
CA LYS A 160 5.48 3.06 -15.33
C LYS A 160 4.65 4.14 -14.65
N LEU A 161 3.47 3.73 -14.14
CA LEU A 161 2.68 4.58 -13.26
C LEU A 161 3.29 4.54 -11.87
N LEU A 162 3.73 5.69 -11.37
CA LEU A 162 4.40 5.83 -10.07
C LEU A 162 3.43 6.33 -9.01
N LEU A 163 3.51 5.76 -7.82
CA LEU A 163 2.89 6.30 -6.62
C LEU A 163 3.56 7.61 -6.22
N ASP A 164 2.77 8.52 -5.71
CA ASP A 164 3.26 9.70 -5.02
C ASP A 164 3.93 9.27 -3.70
N PRO A 165 5.23 9.58 -3.49
CA PRO A 165 5.92 9.24 -2.24
C PRO A 165 5.28 9.85 -1.00
N TYR A 166 4.55 10.97 -1.16
CA TYR A 166 3.86 11.69 -0.10
C TYR A 166 2.34 11.43 -0.07
N ALA A 167 1.86 10.41 -0.79
CA ALA A 167 0.46 10.03 -0.75
C ALA A 167 0.02 9.68 0.67
N LYS A 168 -1.09 10.25 1.11
CA LYS A 168 -1.69 10.01 2.45
C LYS A 168 -2.74 8.90 2.44
N ALA A 169 -3.15 8.47 1.26
CA ALA A 169 -3.99 7.29 1.04
C ALA A 169 -3.63 6.63 -0.29
N ILE A 170 -3.76 5.31 -0.32
CA ILE A 170 -3.48 4.50 -1.50
C ILE A 170 -4.65 3.55 -1.72
N SER A 171 -5.04 3.35 -2.98
CA SER A 171 -6.08 2.43 -3.41
C SER A 171 -5.51 1.32 -4.28
N GLY A 172 -6.21 0.17 -4.31
CA GLY A 172 -5.79 -1.00 -5.06
C GLY A 172 -4.69 -1.81 -4.37
N HIS A 173 -4.08 -2.70 -5.14
CA HIS A 173 -2.97 -3.55 -4.71
C HIS A 173 -2.04 -3.80 -5.90
N VAL A 174 -0.81 -4.18 -5.64
CA VAL A 174 0.14 -4.63 -6.66
C VAL A 174 -0.18 -6.06 -7.03
N THR A 175 -0.34 -6.31 -8.34
CA THR A 175 -0.49 -7.66 -8.90
C THR A 175 0.80 -8.05 -9.60
N ALA A 176 1.30 -9.26 -9.36
CA ALA A 176 2.51 -9.75 -10.02
C ALA A 176 2.38 -9.66 -11.55
N SER A 177 3.26 -8.87 -12.17
CA SER A 177 3.30 -8.64 -13.61
C SER A 177 4.68 -8.16 -14.05
N GLN A 178 5.12 -8.58 -15.22
CA GLN A 178 6.34 -8.05 -15.83
C GLN A 178 6.25 -6.55 -16.14
N SER A 179 5.05 -6.03 -16.39
CA SER A 179 4.84 -4.60 -16.64
C SER A 179 5.30 -3.68 -15.51
N LEU A 180 5.43 -4.21 -14.27
CA LEU A 180 5.94 -3.43 -13.13
C LEU A 180 7.44 -3.15 -13.19
N TYR A 181 8.19 -3.87 -14.03
CA TYR A 181 9.64 -3.76 -14.11
C TYR A 181 10.05 -2.94 -15.31
N SER A 182 11.06 -2.08 -15.14
CA SER A 182 11.57 -1.21 -16.21
C SER A 182 12.51 -1.93 -17.18
N TYR A 183 12.73 -3.24 -17.02
CA TYR A 183 13.60 -4.07 -17.86
C TYR A 183 12.92 -5.38 -18.26
N ASP A 184 13.36 -6.00 -19.36
CA ASP A 184 12.89 -7.33 -19.79
C ASP A 184 13.54 -8.44 -18.96
N PHE A 185 12.76 -9.41 -18.50
CA PHE A 185 13.27 -10.53 -17.69
C PHE A 185 14.24 -11.45 -18.40
N ASN A 186 14.19 -11.49 -19.74
CA ASN A 186 15.11 -12.30 -20.54
C ASN A 186 16.43 -11.56 -20.81
N ASP A 187 16.41 -10.21 -20.82
CA ASP A 187 17.58 -9.36 -21.02
C ASP A 187 17.43 -8.05 -20.24
N ALA A 188 18.06 -7.97 -19.09
CA ALA A 188 17.99 -6.80 -18.21
C ALA A 188 18.59 -5.51 -18.82
N SER A 189 19.28 -5.58 -19.97
CA SER A 189 19.74 -4.40 -20.72
C SER A 189 18.65 -3.80 -21.59
N VAL A 190 17.59 -4.54 -21.87
CA VAL A 190 16.45 -4.11 -22.68
C VAL A 190 15.39 -3.47 -21.78
N ARG A 191 14.97 -2.27 -22.15
CA ARG A 191 13.89 -1.56 -21.46
C ARG A 191 12.54 -2.24 -21.72
N ASN A 192 11.73 -2.41 -20.67
CA ASN A 192 10.36 -2.87 -20.78
C ASN A 192 9.40 -1.68 -20.82
N GLU A 193 8.74 -1.47 -21.96
CA GLU A 193 7.81 -0.37 -22.21
C GLU A 193 6.33 -0.73 -21.96
N GLU A 194 6.04 -1.89 -21.36
CA GLU A 194 4.68 -2.28 -20.99
C GLU A 194 4.11 -1.32 -19.93
N ASP A 195 2.85 -0.92 -20.11
CA ASP A 195 2.17 -0.02 -19.16
C ASP A 195 1.85 -0.74 -17.86
N SER A 196 2.35 -0.19 -16.74
CA SER A 196 2.15 -0.74 -15.40
C SER A 196 0.83 -0.34 -14.73
N ALA A 197 0.04 0.58 -15.29
CA ALA A 197 -1.15 1.15 -14.63
C ALA A 197 -2.22 0.10 -14.27
N GLY A 198 -2.26 -1.03 -15.00
CA GLY A 198 -3.18 -2.13 -14.72
C GLY A 198 -2.73 -3.08 -13.60
N ALA A 199 -1.45 -3.00 -13.16
CA ALA A 199 -0.87 -3.92 -12.20
C ALA A 199 -0.39 -3.25 -10.90
N THR A 200 -0.43 -1.91 -10.83
CA THR A 200 0.04 -1.14 -9.67
C THR A 200 -1.11 -0.47 -8.92
N MET A 201 -0.79 0.04 -7.73
CA MET A 201 -1.69 0.85 -6.89
C MET A 201 -1.78 2.30 -7.40
N ARG A 202 -2.71 3.06 -6.84
CA ARG A 202 -2.90 4.49 -7.12
C ARG A 202 -2.92 5.27 -5.82
N SER A 203 -2.34 6.45 -5.85
CA SER A 203 -2.46 7.44 -4.79
C SER A 203 -3.88 8.01 -4.77
N VAL A 204 -4.36 8.49 -3.62
CA VAL A 204 -5.71 9.03 -3.48
C VAL A 204 -5.65 10.41 -2.83
N VAL A 205 -6.31 11.38 -3.45
CA VAL A 205 -6.52 12.71 -2.83
C VAL A 205 -7.45 12.56 -1.65
N ILE A 206 -7.06 13.09 -0.48
CA ILE A 206 -7.88 13.06 0.74
C ILE A 206 -8.24 14.46 1.22
N SER A 207 -9.34 14.57 1.98
CA SER A 207 -9.55 15.75 2.83
C SER A 207 -8.61 15.66 4.04
N PRO A 208 -7.85 16.72 4.35
CA PRO A 208 -6.99 16.74 5.53
C PRO A 208 -7.79 16.87 6.84
N TYR A 209 -9.07 17.27 6.74
CA TYR A 209 -9.91 17.50 7.90
C TYR A 209 -10.24 16.21 8.64
N PHE A 210 -10.09 16.26 9.96
CA PHE A 210 -10.56 15.26 10.91
C PHE A 210 -10.90 15.95 12.22
N ASP A 211 -12.04 15.63 12.81
CA ASP A 211 -12.43 16.21 14.09
C ASP A 211 -11.77 15.48 15.26
N TRP A 212 -10.62 15.96 15.67
CA TRP A 212 -9.92 15.47 16.85
C TRP A 212 -10.62 15.90 18.15
N GLY A 213 -11.47 16.92 18.13
CA GLY A 213 -12.10 17.48 19.33
C GLY A 213 -11.05 17.94 20.35
N HIS A 214 -11.07 17.33 21.53
CA HIS A 214 -10.11 17.59 22.62
C HIS A 214 -9.05 16.48 22.76
N ASP A 215 -8.89 15.64 21.76
CA ASP A 215 -7.95 14.51 21.78
C ASP A 215 -6.51 14.96 22.08
N ARG A 216 -5.84 14.21 22.93
CA ARG A 216 -4.41 14.35 23.25
C ARG A 216 -3.83 12.97 23.55
N PRO A 217 -2.56 12.71 23.15
CA PRO A 217 -1.86 11.52 23.60
C PRO A 217 -1.78 11.48 25.13
N PRO A 218 -2.00 10.33 25.77
CA PRO A 218 -1.98 10.19 27.24
C PRO A 218 -0.69 10.63 27.91
N ALA A 219 0.47 10.44 27.26
CA ALA A 219 1.79 10.82 27.74
C ALA A 219 2.17 10.13 29.08
N HIS A 220 2.07 8.80 29.14
CA HIS A 220 2.46 8.02 30.29
C HIS A 220 3.98 8.12 30.56
N GLU A 221 4.36 8.16 31.84
CA GLU A 221 5.77 8.09 32.21
C GLU A 221 6.32 6.70 31.97
N TYR A 222 7.58 6.59 31.51
CA TYR A 222 8.20 5.31 31.11
C TYR A 222 8.13 4.23 32.17
N HIS A 223 8.29 4.57 33.45
CA HIS A 223 8.23 3.59 34.53
C HIS A 223 6.83 3.03 34.81
N ASN A 224 5.79 3.64 34.25
CA ASN A 224 4.39 3.19 34.31
C ASN A 224 3.91 2.57 33.00
N THR A 225 4.74 2.56 31.94
CA THR A 225 4.34 2.13 30.62
C THR A 225 4.38 0.59 30.51
N ILE A 226 3.27 0.01 30.07
CA ILE A 226 3.14 -1.40 29.71
C ILE A 226 2.70 -1.46 28.25
N ILE A 227 3.59 -1.93 27.38
CA ILE A 227 3.38 -1.99 25.94
C ILE A 227 2.82 -3.37 25.57
N TYR A 228 1.78 -3.36 24.73
CA TYR A 228 1.22 -4.57 24.11
C TYR A 228 1.42 -4.48 22.60
N GLU A 229 2.29 -5.31 22.04
CA GLU A 229 2.45 -5.42 20.60
C GLU A 229 1.28 -6.19 19.98
N ALA A 230 0.69 -5.65 18.94
CA ALA A 230 -0.47 -6.23 18.27
C ALA A 230 -0.40 -6.09 16.75
N HIS A 231 -0.90 -7.11 16.06
CA HIS A 231 -1.16 -7.06 14.63
C HIS A 231 -2.62 -6.64 14.41
N VAL A 232 -2.88 -5.60 13.59
CA VAL A 232 -4.23 -5.07 13.34
C VAL A 232 -5.22 -6.18 12.98
N LYS A 233 -4.88 -7.01 11.98
CA LYS A 233 -5.73 -8.11 11.54
C LYS A 233 -5.79 -9.24 12.56
N GLY A 234 -4.63 -9.62 13.13
CA GLY A 234 -4.52 -10.76 14.04
C GLY A 234 -5.33 -10.57 15.32
N MET A 235 -5.35 -9.37 15.87
CA MET A 235 -5.99 -9.07 17.14
C MET A 235 -7.51 -9.32 17.16
N THR A 236 -8.18 -9.09 16.03
CA THR A 236 -9.65 -9.13 15.99
C THR A 236 -10.25 -10.14 15.02
N LYS A 237 -9.46 -10.71 14.09
CA LYS A 237 -10.00 -11.56 13.01
C LYS A 237 -10.84 -12.76 13.50
N LEU A 238 -10.46 -13.34 14.62
CA LEU A 238 -11.15 -14.49 15.22
C LEU A 238 -11.94 -14.10 16.49
N ASN A 239 -12.02 -12.80 16.83
CA ASN A 239 -12.72 -12.36 18.03
C ASN A 239 -14.24 -12.32 17.80
N PRO A 240 -15.03 -13.21 18.46
CA PRO A 240 -16.48 -13.27 18.26
C PRO A 240 -17.21 -12.05 18.84
N LEU A 241 -16.58 -11.27 19.72
CA LEU A 241 -17.16 -10.07 20.34
C LEU A 241 -17.05 -8.83 19.44
N VAL A 242 -16.29 -8.93 18.34
CA VAL A 242 -16.17 -7.87 17.32
C VAL A 242 -17.15 -8.18 16.19
N PRO A 243 -17.95 -7.22 15.70
CA PRO A 243 -18.80 -7.39 14.53
C PRO A 243 -18.02 -7.98 13.35
N GLU A 244 -18.61 -8.94 12.64
CA GLU A 244 -17.91 -9.74 11.63
C GLU A 244 -17.29 -8.87 10.53
N GLU A 245 -18.00 -7.85 10.08
CA GLU A 245 -17.60 -6.89 9.07
C GLU A 245 -16.43 -5.98 9.49
N LEU A 246 -16.18 -5.84 10.80
CA LEU A 246 -15.08 -5.03 11.36
C LEU A 246 -13.88 -5.88 11.77
N ARG A 247 -13.97 -7.22 11.75
CA ARG A 247 -12.88 -8.10 12.18
C ARG A 247 -11.67 -7.97 11.27
N GLY A 248 -10.51 -7.72 11.88
CA GLY A 248 -9.24 -7.58 11.19
C GLY A 248 -8.99 -6.18 10.63
N THR A 249 -9.73 -5.17 11.10
CA THR A 249 -9.63 -3.79 10.62
C THR A 249 -9.29 -2.80 11.74
N TYR A 250 -8.95 -1.55 11.38
CA TYR A 250 -8.74 -0.46 12.34
C TYR A 250 -10.00 -0.21 13.19
N ALA A 251 -11.18 -0.20 12.55
CA ALA A 251 -12.46 -0.06 13.26
C ALA A 251 -12.73 -1.25 14.20
N GLY A 252 -12.23 -2.43 13.87
CA GLY A 252 -12.30 -3.61 14.73
C GLY A 252 -11.45 -3.46 16.00
N LEU A 253 -10.24 -2.87 15.88
CA LEU A 253 -9.39 -2.57 17.04
C LEU A 253 -10.03 -1.55 17.99
N ALA A 254 -10.75 -0.56 17.45
CA ALA A 254 -11.45 0.47 18.21
C ALA A 254 -12.71 -0.03 18.93
N GLN A 255 -13.07 -1.32 18.80
CA GLN A 255 -14.27 -1.84 19.47
C GLN A 255 -14.10 -1.93 20.98
N PRO A 256 -15.15 -1.63 21.77
CA PRO A 256 -15.10 -1.69 23.23
C PRO A 256 -14.58 -3.01 23.77
N ALA A 257 -14.93 -4.14 23.14
CA ALA A 257 -14.45 -5.45 23.56
C ALA A 257 -12.93 -5.60 23.53
N VAL A 258 -12.24 -4.92 22.59
CA VAL A 258 -10.76 -4.92 22.48
C VAL A 258 -10.18 -3.96 23.51
N ILE A 259 -10.69 -2.73 23.56
CA ILE A 259 -10.22 -1.69 24.48
C ILE A 259 -10.36 -2.14 25.93
N ASP A 260 -11.53 -2.67 26.31
CA ASP A 260 -11.77 -3.17 27.66
C ASP A 260 -10.86 -4.34 28.03
N HIS A 261 -10.51 -5.21 27.05
CA HIS A 261 -9.56 -6.30 27.26
C HIS A 261 -8.16 -5.73 27.60
N LEU A 262 -7.66 -4.79 26.82
CA LEU A 262 -6.36 -4.14 27.06
C LEU A 262 -6.33 -3.40 28.40
N LYS A 263 -7.37 -2.67 28.75
CA LYS A 263 -7.50 -2.01 30.05
C LYS A 263 -7.50 -3.00 31.22
N LYS A 264 -8.18 -4.14 31.10
CA LYS A 264 -8.17 -5.19 32.12
C LYS A 264 -6.79 -5.83 32.31
N LEU A 265 -5.97 -5.86 31.28
CA LEU A 265 -4.56 -6.30 31.35
C LEU A 265 -3.65 -5.23 31.94
N GLY A 266 -4.11 -3.99 32.13
CA GLY A 266 -3.29 -2.89 32.60
C GLY A 266 -2.37 -2.29 31.53
N ILE A 267 -2.72 -2.45 30.25
CA ILE A 267 -1.95 -1.93 29.12
C ILE A 267 -2.10 -0.41 29.05
N THR A 268 -0.99 0.30 28.89
CA THR A 268 -0.95 1.76 28.73
C THR A 268 -0.55 2.21 27.34
N ALA A 269 0.04 1.32 26.53
CA ALA A 269 0.39 1.60 25.14
C ALA A 269 0.16 0.35 24.27
N ILE A 270 -0.48 0.53 23.12
CA ILE A 270 -0.53 -0.49 22.08
C ILE A 270 0.51 -0.16 21.00
N GLU A 271 1.39 -1.11 20.71
CA GLU A 271 2.32 -1.03 19.59
C GLU A 271 1.76 -1.82 18.42
N LEU A 272 1.50 -1.13 17.30
CA LEU A 272 0.96 -1.78 16.10
C LEU A 272 2.10 -2.21 15.19
N MET A 273 2.19 -3.51 14.88
CA MET A 273 2.99 -4.01 13.76
C MET A 273 2.69 -3.20 12.52
N PRO A 274 3.55 -3.18 11.48
CA PRO A 274 3.51 -2.19 10.42
C PRO A 274 2.12 -1.91 9.85
N VAL A 275 1.73 -0.65 9.91
CA VAL A 275 0.44 -0.12 9.41
C VAL A 275 0.60 0.81 8.21
N HIS A 276 1.82 1.14 7.80
CA HIS A 276 2.05 1.84 6.54
C HIS A 276 1.65 0.98 5.36
N GLN A 277 1.25 1.60 4.24
CA GLN A 277 0.93 0.86 3.03
C GLN A 277 2.13 0.02 2.58
N TYR A 278 1.95 -1.29 2.49
CA TYR A 278 2.97 -2.24 2.05
C TYR A 278 2.50 -3.05 0.84
N VAL A 279 3.44 -3.77 0.22
CA VAL A 279 3.21 -4.62 -0.95
C VAL A 279 3.35 -6.09 -0.55
N ASN A 280 2.50 -6.94 -1.12
CA ASN A 280 2.66 -8.39 -1.01
C ASN A 280 3.80 -8.84 -1.93
N ASP A 281 4.70 -9.65 -1.40
CA ASP A 281 5.79 -10.25 -2.17
C ASP A 281 5.26 -11.17 -3.26
N THR A 282 5.89 -11.13 -4.43
CA THR A 282 5.45 -11.92 -5.60
C THR A 282 5.38 -13.42 -5.28
N TYR A 283 6.38 -13.96 -4.58
CA TYR A 283 6.40 -15.39 -4.22
C TYR A 283 5.26 -15.80 -3.27
N LEU A 284 4.71 -14.87 -2.49
CA LEU A 284 3.51 -15.10 -1.67
C LEU A 284 2.26 -15.08 -2.54
N GLN A 285 2.17 -14.12 -3.47
CA GLN A 285 1.05 -14.01 -4.41
C GLN A 285 0.92 -15.29 -5.25
N ASP A 286 2.03 -15.85 -5.75
CA ASP A 286 2.08 -17.10 -6.51
C ASP A 286 1.53 -18.30 -5.73
N LYS A 287 1.57 -18.25 -4.41
CA LYS A 287 1.03 -19.26 -3.49
C LYS A 287 -0.38 -18.95 -2.97
N GLY A 288 -1.00 -17.86 -3.44
CA GLY A 288 -2.28 -17.37 -2.93
C GLY A 288 -2.21 -16.86 -1.49
N LEU A 289 -1.01 -16.48 -1.02
CA LEU A 289 -0.76 -15.94 0.31
C LEU A 289 -0.57 -14.42 0.26
N SER A 290 -0.60 -13.78 1.41
CA SER A 290 -0.31 -12.35 1.57
C SER A 290 0.80 -12.15 2.61
N ASN A 291 1.52 -11.03 2.49
CA ASN A 291 2.45 -10.59 3.53
C ASN A 291 1.64 -10.27 4.79
N TYR A 292 1.89 -11.02 5.87
CA TYR A 292 1.14 -10.86 7.12
C TYR A 292 1.75 -9.78 8.00
N TRP A 293 3.08 -9.71 8.10
CA TRP A 293 3.74 -8.79 9.03
C TRP A 293 3.80 -7.34 8.56
N GLY A 294 3.81 -7.12 7.23
CA GLY A 294 3.79 -5.78 6.66
C GLY A 294 5.15 -5.08 6.53
N TYR A 295 6.28 -5.79 6.77
CA TYR A 295 7.64 -5.22 6.65
C TYR A 295 8.10 -5.11 5.18
N ASN A 296 7.25 -4.52 4.32
CA ASN A 296 7.52 -4.32 2.90
C ASN A 296 6.87 -3.03 2.41
N THR A 297 7.19 -1.93 3.10
CA THR A 297 6.54 -0.63 2.96
C THR A 297 6.82 0.03 1.61
N ILE A 298 5.81 0.69 1.05
CA ILE A 298 5.91 1.56 -0.13
C ILE A 298 5.33 2.96 0.11
N GLY A 299 4.25 3.06 0.87
CA GLY A 299 3.58 4.32 1.18
C GLY A 299 3.78 4.73 2.62
N PHE A 300 4.83 5.54 2.90
CA PHE A 300 5.26 5.90 4.26
C PHE A 300 4.32 6.88 4.98
N PHE A 301 3.37 7.50 4.28
CA PHE A 301 2.42 8.47 4.84
C PHE A 301 0.97 7.99 4.74
N ALA A 302 0.75 6.77 4.26
CA ALA A 302 -0.57 6.20 4.03
C ALA A 302 -0.82 4.98 4.93
N PRO A 303 -1.95 4.91 5.65
CA PRO A 303 -2.34 3.69 6.34
C PRO A 303 -2.64 2.57 5.33
N HIS A 304 -2.25 1.34 5.68
CA HIS A 304 -2.48 0.17 4.82
C HIS A 304 -3.97 -0.04 4.56
N ASN A 305 -4.35 0.00 3.29
CA ASN A 305 -5.74 -0.08 2.86
C ASN A 305 -6.41 -1.43 3.18
N GLY A 306 -5.62 -2.52 3.24
CA GLY A 306 -6.11 -3.86 3.58
C GLY A 306 -6.52 -4.05 5.05
N TYR A 307 -6.28 -3.06 5.91
CA TYR A 307 -6.72 -3.05 7.32
C TYR A 307 -7.92 -2.13 7.56
N ALA A 308 -8.49 -1.53 6.54
CA ALA A 308 -9.68 -0.71 6.67
C ALA A 308 -10.95 -1.54 6.40
N ALA A 309 -12.01 -1.29 7.17
CA ALA A 309 -13.35 -1.80 6.86
C ALA A 309 -13.91 -1.10 5.62
N TYR A 310 -13.57 0.19 5.48
CA TYR A 310 -13.98 1.04 4.35
C TYR A 310 -12.77 1.76 3.77
N SER A 311 -12.29 1.33 2.60
CA SER A 311 -11.09 1.89 1.94
C SER A 311 -11.39 2.72 0.70
N ALA A 312 -12.67 2.86 0.28
CA ALA A 312 -13.04 3.64 -0.88
C ALA A 312 -12.71 5.14 -0.69
N GLY A 313 -12.14 5.78 -1.71
CA GLY A 313 -11.88 7.23 -1.70
C GLY A 313 -10.95 7.73 -0.58
N GLY A 314 -10.09 6.86 0.00
CA GLY A 314 -9.16 7.26 1.06
C GLY A 314 -9.74 7.22 2.47
N GLN A 315 -10.91 6.58 2.68
CA GLN A 315 -11.57 6.50 3.99
C GLN A 315 -10.75 5.79 5.06
N GLN A 316 -9.78 4.93 4.67
CA GLN A 316 -8.86 4.29 5.62
C GLN A 316 -8.12 5.29 6.51
N VAL A 317 -7.90 6.52 6.05
CA VAL A 317 -7.26 7.57 6.86
C VAL A 317 -8.16 8.01 8.00
N GLN A 318 -9.45 8.18 7.72
CA GLN A 318 -10.44 8.57 8.74
C GLN A 318 -10.64 7.45 9.76
N GLU A 319 -10.68 6.19 9.28
CA GLU A 319 -10.83 5.02 10.13
C GLU A 319 -9.61 4.85 11.05
N PHE A 320 -8.39 4.99 10.51
CA PHE A 320 -7.17 4.95 11.31
C PHE A 320 -7.13 6.04 12.39
N LYS A 321 -7.44 7.30 12.02
CA LYS A 321 -7.50 8.40 12.98
C LYS A 321 -8.56 8.18 14.07
N SER A 322 -9.73 7.62 13.70
CA SER A 322 -10.78 7.27 14.65
C SER A 322 -10.34 6.19 15.63
N MET A 323 -9.58 5.19 15.17
CA MET A 323 -8.98 4.19 16.03
C MET A 323 -7.99 4.80 17.03
N VAL A 324 -7.08 5.65 16.56
CA VAL A 324 -6.12 6.36 17.45
C VAL A 324 -6.85 7.16 18.50
N LYS A 325 -7.85 7.95 18.10
CA LYS A 325 -8.68 8.75 19.02
C LYS A 325 -9.37 7.86 20.07
N ALA A 326 -9.92 6.72 19.67
CA ALA A 326 -10.57 5.78 20.61
C ALA A 326 -9.60 5.21 21.65
N PHE A 327 -8.37 4.90 21.26
CA PHE A 327 -7.33 4.48 22.21
C PHE A 327 -6.92 5.59 23.15
N HIS A 328 -6.71 6.82 22.66
CA HIS A 328 -6.40 7.98 23.50
C HIS A 328 -7.53 8.27 24.52
N GLU A 329 -8.79 8.23 24.09
CA GLU A 329 -9.95 8.37 24.98
C GLU A 329 -10.02 7.28 26.06
N ALA A 330 -9.43 6.12 25.81
CA ALA A 330 -9.30 5.01 26.74
C ALA A 330 -8.04 5.07 27.63
N ASP A 331 -7.23 6.14 27.51
CA ASP A 331 -5.95 6.32 28.20
C ASP A 331 -4.89 5.30 27.76
N ILE A 332 -4.89 4.94 26.46
CA ILE A 332 -3.93 4.04 25.83
C ILE A 332 -3.20 4.80 24.70
N GLU A 333 -1.87 4.87 24.78
CA GLU A 333 -1.01 5.40 23.72
C GLU A 333 -0.96 4.47 22.51
N VAL A 334 -0.71 5.02 21.32
CA VAL A 334 -0.51 4.24 20.09
C VAL A 334 0.92 4.43 19.59
N ILE A 335 1.66 3.34 19.52
CA ILE A 335 3.01 3.27 18.95
C ILE A 335 2.92 2.57 17.60
N LEU A 336 3.64 3.08 16.61
CA LEU A 336 3.71 2.48 15.27
C LEU A 336 5.08 1.84 15.06
N ASP A 337 5.11 0.55 14.75
CA ASP A 337 6.30 -0.12 14.24
C ASP A 337 6.51 0.32 12.78
N VAL A 338 7.70 0.81 12.46
CA VAL A 338 8.02 1.45 11.19
C VAL A 338 9.23 0.83 10.51
N VAL A 339 9.19 0.76 9.18
CA VAL A 339 10.26 0.22 8.34
C VAL A 339 10.80 1.34 7.45
N TYR A 340 11.94 1.93 7.82
CA TYR A 340 12.58 3.02 7.07
C TYR A 340 13.92 2.64 6.43
N ASN A 341 14.37 1.39 6.60
CA ASN A 341 15.64 0.90 6.09
C ASN A 341 15.58 0.34 4.66
N HIS A 342 14.36 0.06 4.14
CA HIS A 342 14.14 -0.39 2.77
C HIS A 342 12.72 -0.06 2.30
N THR A 343 12.45 -0.26 1.00
CA THR A 343 11.11 -0.16 0.40
C THR A 343 10.75 -1.47 -0.27
N ALA A 344 9.46 -1.64 -0.61
CA ALA A 344 8.96 -2.79 -1.35
C ALA A 344 9.59 -2.97 -2.74
N GLU A 345 10.27 -1.95 -3.26
CA GLU A 345 11.02 -2.05 -4.51
C GLU A 345 12.33 -2.84 -4.35
N GLY A 346 12.80 -3.04 -3.11
CA GLY A 346 13.95 -3.87 -2.75
C GLY A 346 15.27 -3.32 -3.23
N ASN A 347 15.63 -3.56 -4.49
CA ASN A 347 16.88 -3.13 -5.10
C ASN A 347 16.66 -2.67 -6.56
N HIS A 348 17.75 -2.38 -7.28
CA HIS A 348 17.71 -1.89 -8.67
C HIS A 348 17.06 -2.88 -9.67
N MET A 349 16.87 -4.14 -9.29
CA MET A 349 16.15 -5.15 -10.07
C MET A 349 14.71 -5.37 -9.57
N GLY A 350 14.26 -4.62 -8.58
CA GLY A 350 12.88 -4.69 -8.09
C GLY A 350 11.88 -3.97 -9.00
N PRO A 351 10.58 -4.09 -8.69
CA PRO A 351 9.53 -3.39 -9.44
C PRO A 351 9.68 -1.89 -9.33
N THR A 352 9.21 -1.15 -10.32
CA THR A 352 9.18 0.31 -10.34
C THR A 352 7.79 0.77 -9.94
N LEU A 353 7.63 1.17 -8.68
CA LEU A 353 6.33 1.49 -8.07
C LEU A 353 6.20 2.96 -7.65
N SER A 354 7.31 3.60 -7.30
CA SER A 354 7.36 4.99 -6.86
C SER A 354 8.64 5.68 -7.36
N PHE A 355 8.88 6.89 -6.93
CA PHE A 355 10.10 7.65 -7.27
C PHE A 355 11.31 7.07 -6.53
N ARG A 356 12.45 6.96 -7.24
CA ARG A 356 13.73 6.45 -6.74
C ARG A 356 14.79 7.53 -6.82
#